data_64a28bfc4ac792cc3cd426940a57e482
#
_entry.id   64a28bfc4ac792cc3cd426940a57e482
#
_cell.length_a   1.000
_cell.length_b   1.000
_cell.length_c   1.000
_cell.angle_alpha   90.00
_cell.angle_beta   90.00
_cell.angle_gamma   90.00
#
_symmetry.space_group_name_H-M   'P 1'
#
loop_
_entity.id
_entity.type
_entity.pdbx_description
1 polymer ?
#
loop_
_entity_poly.entity_id
_entity_poly.type
_entity_poly.pdbx_seq_one_letter_code
_entity_poly.pdbx_strand_id
1 'polypeptide(L)'
;MTLVKTLIKDCINCLQFEEPLNVAEWAEKHRVLSSKSSSEAGAWKNKRTPYLVEPMDCLSTDNPVQRVVLQFASQLGKTEAGSNWLGYVISHSPASMLVIQPTLEMAKRLSRQRLEGLINDTPVLNNLVAPARSRDSGNTMFSKDFPGGIMVLLSLIHISEPTRRRLIWSA
;
A
#
# COMPACT_ATOMS: atom_id res chain seq x y z
N MET A 1 0.69 -10.43 -41.82
CA MET A 1 0.92 -8.98 -41.51
C MET A 1 0.35 -8.57 -40.13
N THR A 2 -0.69 -9.19 -39.64
CA THR A 2 -1.32 -8.86 -38.33
C THR A 2 -0.45 -9.22 -37.12
N LEU A 3 0.18 -10.41 -37.14
CA LEU A 3 0.98 -10.92 -36.01
C LEU A 3 2.20 -10.04 -35.70
N VAL A 4 2.90 -9.57 -36.73
CA VAL A 4 4.06 -8.68 -36.56
C VAL A 4 3.65 -7.33 -35.98
N LYS A 5 2.51 -6.77 -36.36
CA LYS A 5 1.99 -5.53 -35.79
C LYS A 5 1.62 -5.70 -34.31
N THR A 6 1.06 -6.84 -33.94
CA THR A 6 0.74 -7.17 -32.54
C THR A 6 2.01 -7.28 -31.72
N LEU A 7 3.03 -8.03 -32.19
CA LEU A 7 4.31 -8.17 -31.50
C LEU A 7 5.05 -6.82 -31.34
N ILE A 8 5.03 -5.98 -32.37
CA ILE A 8 5.64 -4.64 -32.27
C ILE A 8 4.88 -3.79 -31.25
N LYS A 9 3.56 -3.85 -31.23
CA LYS A 9 2.75 -3.11 -30.25
C LYS A 9 3.00 -3.58 -28.82
N ASP A 10 3.13 -4.89 -28.62
CA ASP A 10 3.44 -5.47 -27.31
C ASP A 10 4.86 -5.11 -26.85
N CYS A 11 5.85 -5.12 -27.75
CA CYS A 11 7.20 -4.62 -27.47
C CYS A 11 7.22 -3.13 -27.11
N ILE A 12 6.47 -2.30 -27.83
CA ILE A 12 6.38 -0.86 -27.54
C ILE A 12 5.72 -0.63 -26.18
N ASN A 13 4.67 -1.39 -25.86
CA ASN A 13 4.00 -1.30 -24.54
C ASN A 13 4.93 -1.73 -23.40
N CYS A 14 5.79 -2.74 -23.62
CA CYS A 14 6.82 -3.13 -22.65
C CYS A 14 7.94 -2.08 -22.46
N LEU A 15 8.15 -1.21 -23.45
CA LEU A 15 9.14 -0.14 -23.42
C LEU A 15 8.57 1.22 -23.00
N GLN A 16 7.26 1.31 -22.76
CA GLN A 16 6.68 2.53 -22.20
C GLN A 16 7.14 2.67 -20.74
N PHE A 17 8.02 3.62 -20.52
CA PHE A 17 8.32 4.09 -19.17
C PHE A 17 7.03 4.67 -18.59
N GLU A 18 6.62 4.18 -17.42
CA GLU A 18 5.55 4.83 -16.68
C GLU A 18 5.95 6.27 -16.37
N GLU A 19 5.00 7.20 -16.48
CA GLU A 19 5.25 8.58 -16.10
C GLU A 19 5.75 8.62 -14.65
N PRO A 20 6.85 9.34 -14.36
CA PRO A 20 7.30 9.50 -12.99
C PRO A 20 6.22 10.26 -12.20
N LEU A 21 5.51 9.55 -11.35
CA LEU A 21 4.50 10.13 -10.46
C LEU A 21 5.03 10.16 -9.03
N ASN A 22 4.78 11.25 -8.32
CA ASN A 22 4.94 11.26 -6.88
C ASN A 22 3.70 10.65 -6.18
N VAL A 23 3.77 10.41 -4.87
CA VAL A 23 2.67 9.78 -4.11
C VAL A 23 1.39 10.62 -4.16
N ALA A 24 1.49 11.96 -4.12
CA ALA A 24 0.34 12.85 -4.16
C ALA A 24 -0.33 12.86 -5.54
N GLU A 25 0.45 12.86 -6.61
CA GLU A 25 -0.04 12.77 -7.99
C GLU A 25 -0.66 11.41 -8.28
N TRP A 26 -0.01 10.33 -7.82
CA TRP A 26 -0.56 8.99 -7.92
C TRP A 26 -1.93 8.90 -7.23
N ALA A 27 -2.03 9.45 -6.02
CA ALA A 27 -3.28 9.44 -5.27
C ALA A 27 -4.39 10.20 -6.03
N GLU A 28 -4.11 11.36 -6.59
CA GLU A 28 -5.09 12.15 -7.34
C GLU A 28 -5.53 11.46 -8.63
N LYS A 29 -4.62 10.72 -9.28
CA LYS A 29 -4.88 10.03 -10.56
C LYS A 29 -5.63 8.70 -10.38
N HIS A 30 -5.32 7.95 -9.33
CA HIS A 30 -5.73 6.55 -9.20
C HIS A 30 -6.59 6.21 -7.99
N ARG A 31 -6.42 6.96 -6.87
CA ARG A 31 -7.06 6.61 -5.60
C ARG A 31 -8.56 6.86 -5.62
N VAL A 32 -9.33 5.83 -5.24
CA VAL A 32 -10.76 5.92 -5.01
C VAL A 32 -11.05 5.65 -3.53
N LEU A 33 -11.82 6.54 -2.91
CA LEU A 33 -12.27 6.40 -1.52
C LEU A 33 -13.58 5.62 -1.46
N SER A 34 -13.61 4.59 -0.64
CA SER A 34 -14.81 3.80 -0.40
C SER A 34 -15.86 4.58 0.37
N SER A 35 -17.12 4.41 0.00
CA SER A 35 -18.27 4.91 0.77
C SER A 35 -18.39 4.28 2.16
N LYS A 36 -17.74 3.13 2.39
CA LYS A 36 -17.72 2.45 3.69
C LYS A 36 -16.67 3.01 4.64
N SER A 37 -15.59 3.59 4.12
CA SER A 37 -14.44 4.04 4.91
C SER A 37 -14.28 5.55 4.98
N SER A 38 -14.97 6.29 4.13
CA SER A 38 -14.90 7.74 4.08
C SER A 38 -16.30 8.36 4.01
N SER A 39 -16.48 9.49 4.68
CA SER A 39 -17.70 10.31 4.57
C SER A 39 -17.86 10.93 3.18
N GLU A 40 -16.76 11.09 2.46
CA GLU A 40 -16.72 11.59 1.08
C GLU A 40 -16.18 10.51 0.16
N ALA A 41 -17.08 9.70 -0.41
CA ALA A 41 -16.74 8.68 -1.38
C ALA A 41 -16.37 9.28 -2.74
N GLY A 42 -15.52 8.58 -3.49
CA GLY A 42 -15.13 8.94 -4.85
C GLY A 42 -13.64 9.18 -5.01
N ALA A 43 -13.23 9.82 -6.11
CA ALA A 43 -11.83 10.08 -6.40
C ALA A 43 -11.18 10.98 -5.34
N TRP A 44 -9.94 10.62 -4.97
CA TRP A 44 -9.11 11.44 -4.10
C TRP A 44 -8.82 12.79 -4.74
N LYS A 45 -8.82 13.86 -3.93
CA LYS A 45 -8.48 15.21 -4.37
C LYS A 45 -7.54 15.86 -3.37
N ASN A 46 -6.33 16.18 -3.80
CA ASN A 46 -5.32 16.85 -2.98
C ASN A 46 -5.79 18.21 -2.44
N LYS A 47 -6.67 18.88 -3.15
CA LYS A 47 -7.27 20.20 -2.71
C LYS A 47 -8.04 20.11 -1.39
N ARG A 48 -8.55 18.94 -1.01
CA ARG A 48 -9.28 18.74 0.26
C ARG A 48 -8.35 18.69 1.47
N THR A 49 -7.14 18.20 1.27
CA THR A 49 -6.13 18.01 2.32
C THR A 49 -4.78 18.52 1.85
N PRO A 50 -4.62 19.82 1.56
CA PRO A 50 -3.40 20.36 0.97
C PRO A 50 -2.16 20.16 1.86
N TYR A 51 -2.36 20.09 3.17
CA TYR A 51 -1.31 19.84 4.16
C TYR A 51 -0.73 18.41 4.13
N LEU A 52 -1.37 17.49 3.42
CA LEU A 52 -0.86 16.12 3.23
C LEU A 52 0.01 15.97 1.98
N VAL A 53 -0.03 16.93 1.06
CA VAL A 53 0.68 16.84 -0.23
C VAL A 53 2.17 16.75 0.00
N GLU A 54 2.76 17.70 0.72
CA GLU A 54 4.20 17.73 1.00
C GLU A 54 4.68 16.44 1.74
N PRO A 55 4.02 15.97 2.81
CA PRO A 55 4.37 14.69 3.41
C PRO A 55 4.28 13.49 2.46
N MET A 56 3.29 13.45 1.57
CA MET A 56 3.17 12.39 0.57
C MET A 56 4.28 12.47 -0.48
N ASP A 57 4.66 13.67 -0.90
CA ASP A 57 5.78 13.86 -1.84
C ASP A 57 7.11 13.42 -1.22
N CYS A 58 7.30 13.64 0.08
CA CYS A 58 8.47 13.12 0.80
C CYS A 58 8.53 11.59 0.88
N LEU A 59 7.41 10.88 0.68
CA LEU A 59 7.33 9.43 0.65
C LEU A 59 7.58 8.83 -0.75
N SER A 60 7.78 9.68 -1.77
CA SER A 60 8.04 9.24 -3.15
C SER A 60 9.45 8.69 -3.30
N THR A 61 9.64 7.75 -4.23
CA THR A 61 10.94 7.09 -4.47
C THR A 61 12.03 8.04 -4.93
N ASP A 62 11.68 9.11 -5.63
CA ASP A 62 12.62 10.09 -6.15
C ASP A 62 13.07 11.11 -5.09
N ASN A 63 12.45 11.11 -3.91
CA ASN A 63 12.76 12.03 -2.84
C ASN A 63 13.90 11.47 -1.97
N PRO A 64 14.96 12.24 -1.66
CA PRO A 64 16.08 11.77 -0.85
C PRO A 64 15.73 11.59 0.64
N VAL A 65 14.52 11.94 1.07
CA VAL A 65 14.07 11.80 2.46
C VAL A 65 13.95 10.34 2.84
N GLN A 66 14.70 9.91 3.86
CA GLN A 66 14.69 8.52 4.34
C GLN A 66 13.70 8.26 5.47
N ARG A 67 13.20 9.30 6.13
CA ARG A 67 12.28 9.17 7.26
C ARG A 67 11.26 10.29 7.27
N VAL A 68 9.99 9.92 7.27
CA VAL A 68 8.87 10.85 7.41
C VAL A 68 8.14 10.55 8.71
N VAL A 69 7.95 11.57 9.55
CA VAL A 69 7.23 11.47 10.83
C VAL A 69 6.01 12.38 10.78
N LEU A 70 4.81 11.80 10.86
CA LEU A 70 3.55 12.52 10.83
C LEU A 70 3.01 12.73 12.25
N GLN A 71 3.20 13.93 12.78
CA GLN A 71 2.67 14.32 14.08
C GLN A 71 1.48 15.27 13.89
N PHE A 72 0.31 14.70 13.71
CA PHE A 72 -0.93 15.43 13.49
C PHE A 72 -1.96 15.10 14.59
N ALA A 73 -2.94 15.97 14.78
CA ALA A 73 -4.10 15.65 15.60
C ALA A 73 -4.89 14.46 15.03
N SER A 74 -5.84 13.94 15.78
CA SER A 74 -6.69 12.85 15.31
C SER A 74 -7.53 13.29 14.11
N GLN A 75 -7.88 12.34 13.23
CA GLN A 75 -8.75 12.53 12.06
C GLN A 75 -8.26 13.52 10.98
N LEU A 76 -6.98 13.88 10.97
CA LEU A 76 -6.38 14.71 9.94
C LEU A 76 -5.79 13.91 8.75
N GLY A 77 -6.28 12.71 8.49
CA GLY A 77 -5.92 11.97 7.29
C GLY A 77 -4.57 11.24 7.30
N LYS A 78 -3.85 11.12 8.44
CA LYS A 78 -2.57 10.37 8.53
C LYS A 78 -2.64 8.98 7.93
N THR A 79 -3.71 8.25 8.26
CA THR A 79 -3.93 6.88 7.78
C THR A 79 -4.19 6.86 6.27
N GLU A 80 -4.87 7.87 5.74
CA GLU A 80 -5.11 7.98 4.31
C GLU A 80 -3.83 8.31 3.53
N ALA A 81 -2.98 9.20 4.06
CA ALA A 81 -1.65 9.45 3.48
C ALA A 81 -0.80 8.16 3.43
N GLY A 82 -0.79 7.39 4.53
CA GLY A 82 -0.15 6.08 4.55
C GLY A 82 -0.77 5.09 3.56
N SER A 83 -2.11 5.07 3.43
CA SER A 83 -2.80 4.22 2.45
C SER A 83 -2.47 4.62 1.00
N ASN A 84 -2.36 5.91 0.71
CA ASN A 84 -1.95 6.41 -0.61
C ASN A 84 -0.51 5.97 -0.93
N TRP A 85 0.39 6.08 0.04
CA TRP A 85 1.76 5.59 -0.13
C TRP A 85 1.81 4.07 -0.37
N LEU A 86 1.05 3.26 0.38
CA LEU A 86 0.98 1.81 0.16
C LEU A 86 0.45 1.49 -1.25
N GLY A 87 -0.57 2.19 -1.71
CA GLY A 87 -1.10 2.03 -3.07
C GLY A 87 -0.09 2.42 -4.15
N TYR A 88 0.63 3.50 -3.96
CA TYR A 88 1.72 3.94 -4.83
C TYR A 88 2.82 2.88 -4.94
N VAL A 89 3.30 2.35 -3.80
CA VAL A 89 4.35 1.32 -3.80
C VAL A 89 3.89 0.03 -4.48
N ILE A 90 2.63 -0.40 -4.30
CA ILE A 90 2.12 -1.61 -4.95
C ILE A 90 2.07 -1.47 -6.48
N SER A 91 1.70 -0.30 -7.00
CA SER A 91 1.40 -0.15 -8.42
C SER A 91 2.46 0.57 -9.23
N HIS A 92 3.18 1.52 -8.64
CA HIS A 92 4.09 2.41 -9.37
C HIS A 92 5.57 2.11 -9.09
N SER A 93 5.91 1.81 -7.85
CA SER A 93 7.29 1.48 -7.45
C SER A 93 7.33 0.22 -6.58
N PRO A 94 7.10 -0.97 -7.19
CA PRO A 94 6.95 -2.21 -6.43
C PRO A 94 8.17 -2.53 -5.57
N ALA A 95 7.92 -2.67 -4.26
CA ALA A 95 8.92 -3.03 -3.27
C ALA A 95 8.29 -3.77 -2.09
N SER A 96 9.05 -4.60 -1.40
CA SER A 96 8.56 -5.26 -0.18
C SER A 96 8.35 -4.26 0.94
N MET A 97 7.21 -4.35 1.63
CA MET A 97 6.77 -3.43 2.67
C MET A 97 6.48 -4.13 3.98
N LEU A 98 6.82 -3.47 5.07
CA LEU A 98 6.45 -3.88 6.42
C LEU A 98 5.57 -2.83 7.09
N VAL A 99 4.35 -3.21 7.46
CA VAL A 99 3.40 -2.36 8.16
C VAL A 99 3.27 -2.84 9.60
N ILE A 100 3.72 -2.04 10.55
CA ILE A 100 3.71 -2.38 11.96
C ILE A 100 2.56 -1.66 12.67
N GLN A 101 1.79 -2.39 13.47
CA GLN A 101 0.72 -1.88 14.31
C GLN A 101 1.00 -2.16 15.78
N PRO A 102 0.51 -1.33 16.72
CA PRO A 102 0.74 -1.55 18.14
C PRO A 102 0.22 -2.90 18.63
N THR A 103 -0.95 -3.32 18.16
CA THR A 103 -1.58 -4.58 18.56
C THR A 103 -2.03 -5.42 17.37
N LEU A 104 -2.18 -6.72 17.58
CA LEU A 104 -2.68 -7.64 16.56
C LEU A 104 -4.11 -7.27 16.10
N GLU A 105 -4.95 -6.79 17.01
CA GLU A 105 -6.31 -6.36 16.67
C GLU A 105 -6.30 -5.13 15.77
N MET A 106 -5.41 -4.17 16.00
CA MET A 106 -5.25 -3.02 15.12
C MET A 106 -4.73 -3.42 13.74
N ALA A 107 -3.82 -4.39 13.67
CA ALA A 107 -3.34 -4.94 12.41
C ALA A 107 -4.50 -5.61 11.62
N LYS A 108 -5.33 -6.43 12.28
CA LYS A 108 -6.53 -7.03 11.68
C LYS A 108 -7.53 -5.99 11.20
N ARG A 109 -7.76 -4.95 12.02
CA ARG A 109 -8.67 -3.85 11.67
C ARG A 109 -8.15 -3.07 10.46
N LEU A 110 -6.86 -2.73 10.44
CA LEU A 110 -6.23 -2.06 9.28
C LEU A 110 -6.40 -2.89 8.01
N SER A 111 -6.08 -4.19 8.07
CA SER A 111 -6.22 -5.10 6.93
C SER A 111 -7.65 -5.10 6.37
N ARG A 112 -8.64 -5.40 7.21
CA ARG A 112 -10.03 -5.56 6.76
C ARG A 112 -10.73 -4.25 6.40
N GLN A 113 -10.54 -3.21 7.20
CA GLN A 113 -11.31 -1.98 7.03
C GLN A 113 -10.67 -0.99 6.06
N ARG A 114 -9.34 -1.00 5.93
CA ARG A 114 -8.62 -0.02 5.15
C ARG A 114 -7.96 -0.63 3.90
N LEU A 115 -7.16 -1.68 4.06
CA LEU A 115 -6.41 -2.24 2.94
C LEU A 115 -7.30 -2.99 1.95
N GLU A 116 -8.27 -3.77 2.42
CA GLU A 116 -9.22 -4.43 1.52
C GLU A 116 -10.05 -3.40 0.74
N GLY A 117 -10.49 -2.31 1.40
CA GLY A 117 -11.17 -1.21 0.72
C GLY A 117 -10.26 -0.50 -0.29
N LEU A 118 -9.01 -0.20 0.09
CA LEU A 118 -8.03 0.42 -0.80
C LEU A 118 -7.82 -0.41 -2.08
N ILE A 119 -7.61 -1.71 -1.92
CA ILE A 119 -7.34 -2.63 -3.04
C ILE A 119 -8.57 -2.81 -3.92
N ASN A 120 -9.74 -3.06 -3.32
CA ASN A 120 -10.96 -3.37 -4.07
C ASN A 120 -11.54 -2.15 -4.80
N ASP A 121 -11.46 -0.97 -4.19
CA ASP A 121 -12.10 0.25 -4.72
C ASP A 121 -11.17 1.02 -5.68
N THR A 122 -9.86 0.71 -5.69
CA THR A 122 -8.91 1.32 -6.62
C THR A 122 -8.62 0.36 -7.78
N PRO A 123 -9.10 0.63 -9.01
CA PRO A 123 -9.03 -0.33 -10.13
C PRO A 123 -7.62 -0.81 -10.45
N VAL A 124 -6.61 0.07 -10.35
CA VAL A 124 -5.21 -0.29 -10.62
C VAL A 124 -4.72 -1.33 -9.62
N LEU A 125 -5.07 -1.20 -8.34
CA LEU A 125 -4.65 -2.13 -7.29
C LEU A 125 -5.41 -3.46 -7.34
N ASN A 126 -6.69 -3.41 -7.68
CA ASN A 126 -7.53 -4.62 -7.79
C ASN A 126 -7.02 -5.58 -8.88
N ASN A 127 -6.42 -5.05 -9.93
CA ASN A 127 -5.83 -5.86 -10.99
C ASN A 127 -4.47 -6.46 -10.62
N LEU A 128 -3.74 -5.86 -9.68
CA LEU A 128 -2.39 -6.27 -9.28
C LEU A 128 -2.39 -7.23 -8.09
N VAL A 129 -3.28 -7.02 -7.14
CA VAL A 129 -3.37 -7.85 -5.94
C VAL A 129 -4.44 -8.91 -6.11
N ALA A 130 -4.04 -10.17 -6.17
CA ALA A 130 -4.98 -11.28 -6.30
C ALA A 130 -5.98 -11.30 -5.13
N PRO A 131 -7.28 -11.61 -5.37
CA PRO A 131 -8.25 -11.73 -4.29
C PRO A 131 -7.86 -12.85 -3.33
N ALA A 132 -8.09 -12.65 -2.03
CA ALA A 132 -7.82 -13.65 -1.00
C ALA A 132 -8.67 -14.91 -1.25
N ARG A 133 -8.04 -15.98 -1.73
CA ARG A 133 -8.67 -17.30 -1.88
C ARG A 133 -8.25 -18.16 -0.71
N SER A 134 -9.16 -19.00 -0.21
CA SER A 134 -8.94 -19.85 0.97
C SER A 134 -7.79 -20.87 0.85
N ARG A 135 -7.21 -21.04 -0.33
CA ARG A 135 -6.10 -21.95 -0.65
C ARG A 135 -4.83 -21.26 -1.11
N ASP A 136 -4.83 -19.93 -1.21
CA ASP A 136 -3.67 -19.17 -1.66
C ASP A 136 -2.89 -18.68 -0.45
N SER A 137 -1.67 -19.21 -0.27
CA SER A 137 -0.79 -18.85 0.85
C SER A 137 -0.24 -17.43 0.76
N GLY A 138 -0.22 -16.84 -0.42
CA GLY A 138 0.36 -15.51 -0.67
C GLY A 138 -0.55 -14.35 -0.25
N ASN A 139 -1.88 -14.55 -0.18
CA ASN A 139 -2.82 -13.48 0.12
C ASN A 139 -3.65 -13.77 1.37
N THR A 140 -3.03 -13.56 2.51
CA THR A 140 -3.66 -13.74 3.83
C THR A 140 -4.11 -12.39 4.41
N MET A 141 -4.68 -12.43 5.62
CA MET A 141 -5.03 -11.22 6.37
C MET A 141 -3.80 -10.37 6.72
N PHE A 142 -2.64 -10.99 6.91
CA PHE A 142 -1.41 -10.33 7.34
C PHE A 142 -0.34 -10.23 6.26
N SER A 143 -0.58 -10.82 5.09
CA SER A 143 0.33 -10.79 3.96
C SER A 143 -0.45 -10.53 2.67
N LYS A 144 0.07 -9.67 1.82
CA LYS A 144 -0.47 -9.37 0.50
C LYS A 144 0.65 -9.41 -0.51
N ASP A 145 0.61 -10.41 -1.39
CA ASP A 145 1.56 -10.56 -2.48
C ASP A 145 1.08 -9.79 -3.71
N PHE A 146 1.98 -9.12 -4.35
CA PHE A 146 1.75 -8.38 -5.60
C PHE A 146 2.99 -8.48 -6.51
N PRO A 147 2.88 -8.23 -7.81
CA PRO A 147 4.02 -8.25 -8.71
C PRO A 147 5.13 -7.30 -8.24
N GLY A 148 6.32 -7.85 -7.98
CA GLY A 148 7.48 -7.07 -7.55
C GLY A 148 7.66 -6.90 -6.04
N GLY A 149 6.76 -7.42 -5.18
CA GLY A 149 6.93 -7.32 -3.73
C GLY A 149 5.87 -8.02 -2.90
N ILE A 150 6.05 -7.93 -1.60
CA ILE A 150 5.13 -8.43 -0.59
C ILE A 150 4.90 -7.37 0.48
N MET A 151 3.67 -7.20 0.92
CA MET A 151 3.32 -6.39 2.07
C MET A 151 2.98 -7.28 3.26
N VAL A 152 3.70 -7.11 4.36
CA VAL A 152 3.50 -7.88 5.60
C VAL A 152 3.00 -6.96 6.70
N LEU A 153 1.94 -7.36 7.39
CA LEU A 153 1.41 -6.67 8.57
C LEU A 153 1.85 -7.40 9.84
N LEU A 154 2.54 -6.70 10.73
CA LEU A 154 2.96 -7.24 12.02
C LEU A 154 2.42 -6.38 13.17
N SER A 155 2.36 -6.98 14.36
CA SER A 155 2.18 -6.24 15.60
C SER A 155 3.51 -6.12 16.36
N LEU A 156 3.66 -5.06 17.16
CA LEU A 156 4.85 -4.88 17.99
C LEU A 156 5.08 -6.04 18.97
N ILE A 157 4.03 -6.71 19.41
CA ILE A 157 4.11 -7.88 20.30
C ILE A 157 4.88 -9.02 19.62
N HIS A 158 4.74 -9.21 18.31
CA HIS A 158 5.45 -10.24 17.56
C HIS A 158 6.94 -9.93 17.37
N ILE A 159 7.32 -8.66 17.44
CA ILE A 159 8.72 -8.23 17.29
C ILE A 159 9.45 -8.34 18.64
N SER A 160 8.74 -8.16 19.74
CA SER A 160 9.34 -8.22 21.11
C SER A 160 9.43 -9.61 21.70
N GLU A 161 8.82 -10.63 21.12
CA GLU A 161 8.78 -12.01 21.66
C GLU A 161 9.92 -12.97 21.26
N PRO A 162 10.88 -12.70 20.39
CA PRO A 162 11.91 -13.70 20.06
C PRO A 162 12.85 -14.02 21.22
N THR A 163 12.83 -13.26 22.32
CA THR A 163 13.81 -13.41 23.41
C THR A 163 13.35 -14.29 24.58
N ARG A 164 12.07 -14.65 24.66
CA ARG A 164 11.55 -15.43 25.82
C ARG A 164 11.54 -16.95 25.66
N ARG A 165 11.94 -17.52 24.53
CA ARG A 165 11.94 -18.98 24.31
C ARG A 165 13.28 -19.68 24.46
N ARG A 166 14.28 -19.05 25.07
CA ARG A 166 15.56 -19.73 25.34
C ARG A 166 16.04 -19.43 26.73
N LEU A 167 15.40 -19.97 27.77
CA LEU A 167 16.04 -20.26 29.03
C LEU A 167 15.13 -21.24 29.81
N ILE A 168 15.06 -22.49 29.33
CA ILE A 168 14.82 -23.62 30.21
C ILE A 168 16.15 -24.35 30.29
N TRP A 169 16.95 -24.01 31.24
CA TRP A 169 18.01 -24.87 31.73
C TRP A 169 17.37 -25.81 32.76
N SER A 170 17.22 -27.07 32.40
CA SER A 170 17.03 -28.14 33.37
C SER A 170 18.36 -28.42 34.02
N ALA A 171 18.43 -28.23 35.34
CA ALA A 171 19.43 -28.85 36.21
C ALA A 171 19.08 -30.31 36.41
#